data_0a235e2f142384bde4b4870cd300323c
#
_entry.id   0a235e2f142384bde4b4870cd300323c
#
_cell.length_a   1.000
_cell.length_b   1.000
_cell.length_c   1.000
_cell.angle_alpha   90.00
_cell.angle_beta   90.00
_cell.angle_gamma   90.00
#
_symmetry.space_group_name_H-M   'P 1'
#
loop_
_entity.id
_entity.type
_entity.pdbx_description
1 polymer ?
#
loop_
_entity_poly.entity_id
_entity_poly.type
_entity_poly.pdbx_seq_one_letter_code
_entity_poly.pdbx_strand_id
1 'polypeptide(L)'
;MVANIADLFEHAVDAFGDRPAVFLGEQAISYPELEERANRLAHFLGDRGVCPGDHVGLYVGNSIEAVVAMIAVYKLRAAVVNINYRYVENELRFLFADAELSALIHDRRFAPRVATVLADVAGPHTVVALPDGSAEEIGGYGGVPYADALDTGNPARDFGERSADDLYLLYTGGTTGYPKGVLWRHEDVWRALGGGVDFMTGIPLKDEWAQSARGAGAAPTVRLCIAPLIHGNAQWAVLAALFAGDTVVLLSRFDPEEVWRTVERRQVNVMVLIGDAMARPIIEAYAAGSYDGSSLAAVSSSGALFSPGVKRQYLEQLPDVLVTDAIGASETGFIGLGVVAEVPGGAAQDPRVMPGPSTVVLGPDGRPVPPGGEGRLAKSDFLPLGYYKDPVKTAALLIEVDGVRYALPGDLARAELDGTITLLGRGSTCVNTGGEKVFPEEVEGALKTHPDIFDALVIGVPDERLGQRVAALIQPRAGGTLDLAAVRTHLREQIAGYKVPRSIWLVAEISRTISGKADYRWAQRHVEHHPAEEVSHAD
;
A
#
# COMPACT_ATOMS: atom_id res chain seq x y z
N MET A 1 -21.04 21.12 -1.32
CA MET A 1 -19.70 20.70 -0.84
C MET A 1 -19.19 19.69 -1.85
N VAL A 2 -18.10 19.97 -2.50
CA VAL A 2 -17.55 19.14 -3.58
C VAL A 2 -16.12 18.75 -3.17
N ALA A 3 -15.96 17.63 -2.46
CA ALA A 3 -14.63 17.13 -2.11
C ALA A 3 -14.04 16.38 -3.31
N ASN A 4 -13.35 17.11 -4.18
CA ASN A 4 -12.62 16.57 -5.32
C ASN A 4 -11.11 16.60 -5.06
N ILE A 5 -10.38 15.58 -5.49
CA ILE A 5 -8.93 15.46 -5.25
C ILE A 5 -8.16 16.66 -5.80
N ALA A 6 -8.53 17.15 -6.99
CA ALA A 6 -7.87 18.31 -7.58
C ALA A 6 -8.19 19.61 -6.81
N ASP A 7 -9.46 19.80 -6.37
CA ASP A 7 -9.85 20.97 -5.60
C ASP A 7 -9.17 20.98 -4.22
N LEU A 8 -9.08 19.83 -3.54
CA LEU A 8 -8.34 19.70 -2.28
C LEU A 8 -6.87 20.11 -2.43
N PHE A 9 -6.24 19.73 -3.53
CA PHE A 9 -4.87 20.16 -3.83
C PHE A 9 -4.79 21.65 -4.13
N GLU A 10 -5.71 22.21 -4.93
CA GLU A 10 -5.75 23.64 -5.24
C GLU A 10 -5.97 24.49 -4.00
N HIS A 11 -6.80 24.05 -3.05
CA HIS A 11 -6.96 24.70 -1.73
C HIS A 11 -5.65 24.70 -0.93
N ALA A 12 -4.87 23.63 -1.03
CA ALA A 12 -3.55 23.56 -0.41
C ALA A 12 -2.56 24.54 -1.07
N VAL A 13 -2.54 24.64 -2.40
CA VAL A 13 -1.70 25.63 -3.13
C VAL A 13 -2.01 27.05 -2.68
N ASP A 14 -3.30 27.39 -2.60
CA ASP A 14 -3.76 28.72 -2.19
C ASP A 14 -3.41 29.04 -0.72
N ALA A 15 -3.36 28.00 0.14
CA ALA A 15 -3.09 28.18 1.57
C ALA A 15 -1.59 28.22 1.90
N PHE A 16 -0.72 27.54 1.13
CA PHE A 16 0.66 27.27 1.58
C PHE A 16 1.75 28.01 0.79
N GLY A 17 1.40 28.64 -0.35
CA GLY A 17 2.35 29.44 -1.12
C GLY A 17 3.62 28.68 -1.49
N ASP A 18 4.79 29.29 -1.30
CA ASP A 18 6.09 28.76 -1.73
C ASP A 18 6.65 27.62 -0.86
N ARG A 19 5.80 26.96 -0.01
CA ARG A 19 6.27 25.79 0.73
C ARG A 19 6.78 24.70 -0.23
N PRO A 20 7.86 23.97 0.12
CA PRO A 20 8.24 22.77 -0.63
C PRO A 20 7.12 21.72 -0.56
N ALA A 21 6.65 21.26 -1.72
CA ALA A 21 5.64 20.21 -1.82
C ALA A 21 6.28 18.82 -1.88
N VAL A 22 7.29 18.63 -2.76
CA VAL A 22 7.93 17.32 -2.95
C VAL A 22 9.43 17.48 -3.08
N PHE A 23 10.17 16.60 -2.40
CA PHE A 23 11.60 16.37 -2.59
C PHE A 23 11.85 14.99 -3.22
N LEU A 24 12.82 14.90 -4.12
CA LEU A 24 13.40 13.66 -4.64
C LEU A 24 14.92 13.84 -4.78
N GLY A 25 15.69 13.21 -3.91
CA GLY A 25 17.13 13.46 -3.82
C GLY A 25 17.43 14.95 -3.55
N GLU A 26 18.15 15.61 -4.47
CA GLU A 26 18.42 17.06 -4.38
C GLU A 26 17.35 17.92 -5.07
N GLN A 27 16.47 17.32 -5.85
CA GLN A 27 15.39 18.05 -6.50
C GLN A 27 14.31 18.43 -5.51
N ALA A 28 13.72 19.60 -5.72
CA ALA A 28 12.59 20.11 -4.97
C ALA A 28 11.59 20.77 -5.91
N ILE A 29 10.33 20.71 -5.55
CA ILE A 29 9.26 21.46 -6.20
C ILE A 29 8.35 22.09 -5.15
N SER A 30 8.01 23.35 -5.30
CA SER A 30 7.04 24.05 -4.44
C SER A 30 5.59 23.71 -4.83
N TYR A 31 4.63 24.06 -3.97
CA TYR A 31 3.21 23.90 -4.27
C TYR A 31 2.78 24.62 -5.56
N PRO A 32 3.11 25.90 -5.79
CA PRO A 32 2.76 26.59 -7.04
C PRO A 32 3.42 26.00 -8.27
N GLU A 33 4.69 25.58 -8.19
CA GLU A 33 5.39 24.96 -9.32
C GLU A 33 4.79 23.58 -9.65
N LEU A 34 4.42 22.81 -8.63
CA LEU A 34 3.74 21.51 -8.81
C LEU A 34 2.40 21.73 -9.51
N GLU A 35 1.65 22.74 -9.10
CA GLU A 35 0.39 23.09 -9.75
C GLU A 35 0.59 23.56 -11.18
N GLU A 36 1.52 24.49 -11.44
CA GLU A 36 1.78 25.00 -12.78
C GLU A 36 2.10 23.85 -13.75
N ARG A 37 3.00 22.93 -13.36
CA ARG A 37 3.31 21.76 -14.19
C ARG A 37 2.12 20.84 -14.37
N ALA A 38 1.29 20.66 -13.33
CA ALA A 38 0.07 19.86 -13.43
C ALA A 38 -0.98 20.51 -14.35
N ASN A 39 -1.13 21.84 -14.30
CA ASN A 39 -2.02 22.57 -15.21
C ASN A 39 -1.56 22.39 -16.68
N ARG A 40 -0.28 22.61 -16.95
CA ARG A 40 0.30 22.43 -18.30
C ARG A 40 0.07 21.03 -18.85
N LEU A 41 0.35 20.00 -18.04
CA LEU A 41 0.15 18.62 -18.46
C LEU A 41 -1.34 18.29 -18.65
N ALA A 42 -2.22 18.81 -17.80
CA ALA A 42 -3.66 18.63 -17.91
C ALA A 42 -4.19 19.25 -19.22
N HIS A 43 -3.84 20.51 -19.54
CA HIS A 43 -4.24 21.13 -20.81
C HIS A 43 -3.70 20.36 -22.01
N PHE A 44 -2.43 19.93 -21.97
CA PHE A 44 -1.86 19.11 -23.04
C PHE A 44 -2.66 17.82 -23.28
N LEU A 45 -3.07 17.11 -22.23
CA LEU A 45 -3.87 15.90 -22.33
C LEU A 45 -5.31 16.20 -22.81
N GLY A 46 -5.93 17.26 -22.28
CA GLY A 46 -7.26 17.70 -22.68
C GLY A 46 -7.33 18.11 -24.15
N ASP A 47 -6.35 18.86 -24.65
CA ASP A 47 -6.24 19.26 -26.08
C ASP A 47 -6.08 18.05 -27.01
N ARG A 48 -5.67 16.90 -26.47
CA ARG A 48 -5.55 15.63 -27.15
C ARG A 48 -6.73 14.69 -26.92
N GLY A 49 -7.81 15.20 -26.36
CA GLY A 49 -9.08 14.49 -26.25
C GLY A 49 -9.27 13.65 -24.98
N VAL A 50 -8.44 13.83 -23.96
CA VAL A 50 -8.74 13.25 -22.63
C VAL A 50 -9.89 14.04 -22.01
N CYS A 51 -10.97 13.36 -21.70
CA CYS A 51 -12.23 13.91 -21.22
C CYS A 51 -12.56 13.47 -19.78
N PRO A 52 -13.50 14.15 -19.09
CA PRO A 52 -14.02 13.70 -17.80
C PRO A 52 -14.51 12.25 -17.84
N GLY A 53 -14.08 11.45 -16.89
CA GLY A 53 -14.40 10.02 -16.78
C GLY A 53 -13.45 9.09 -17.55
N ASP A 54 -12.53 9.63 -18.34
CA ASP A 54 -11.50 8.84 -19.02
C ASP A 54 -10.49 8.26 -18.04
N HIS A 55 -9.78 7.21 -18.49
CA HIS A 55 -8.74 6.57 -17.70
C HIS A 55 -7.36 6.86 -18.28
N VAL A 56 -6.44 7.32 -17.42
CA VAL A 56 -5.05 7.61 -17.79
C VAL A 56 -4.11 6.68 -17.04
N GLY A 57 -3.40 5.85 -17.80
CA GLY A 57 -2.43 4.90 -17.23
C GLY A 57 -1.16 5.60 -16.77
N LEU A 58 -0.69 5.32 -15.55
CA LEU A 58 0.62 5.73 -15.03
C LEU A 58 1.52 4.50 -14.90
N TYR A 59 2.42 4.30 -15.84
CA TYR A 59 3.43 3.23 -15.87
C TYR A 59 4.79 3.81 -15.49
N VAL A 60 4.92 4.20 -14.20
CA VAL A 60 5.98 5.06 -13.70
C VAL A 60 6.56 4.55 -12.38
N GLY A 61 7.82 4.91 -12.09
CA GLY A 61 8.41 4.82 -10.76
C GLY A 61 8.08 6.05 -9.90
N ASN A 62 8.70 6.12 -8.73
CA ASN A 62 8.60 7.31 -7.88
C ASN A 62 9.40 8.47 -8.48
N SER A 63 8.72 9.55 -8.83
CA SER A 63 9.32 10.78 -9.34
C SER A 63 8.42 11.98 -9.03
N ILE A 64 8.96 13.19 -9.14
CA ILE A 64 8.17 14.42 -9.07
C ILE A 64 7.17 14.47 -10.22
N GLU A 65 7.58 14.05 -11.40
CA GLU A 65 6.77 13.99 -12.62
C GLU A 65 5.57 13.04 -12.46
N ALA A 66 5.73 11.93 -11.72
CA ALA A 66 4.63 11.02 -11.41
C ALA A 66 3.57 11.71 -10.52
N VAL A 67 3.97 12.53 -9.55
CA VAL A 67 3.04 13.31 -8.72
C VAL A 67 2.35 14.39 -9.56
N VAL A 68 3.10 15.11 -10.40
CA VAL A 68 2.53 16.05 -11.38
C VAL A 68 1.47 15.39 -12.24
N ALA A 69 1.78 14.20 -12.78
CA ALA A 69 0.87 13.45 -13.64
C ALA A 69 -0.43 13.03 -12.92
N MET A 70 -0.33 12.56 -11.67
CA MET A 70 -1.50 12.23 -10.85
C MET A 70 -2.44 13.44 -10.71
N ILE A 71 -1.89 14.59 -10.31
CA ILE A 71 -2.66 15.82 -10.12
C ILE A 71 -3.26 16.31 -11.45
N ALA A 72 -2.49 16.28 -12.54
CA ALA A 72 -2.94 16.69 -13.88
C ALA A 72 -4.17 15.88 -14.35
N VAL A 73 -4.15 14.57 -14.14
CA VAL A 73 -5.26 13.68 -14.50
C VAL A 73 -6.52 14.03 -13.71
N TYR A 74 -6.40 14.24 -12.39
CA TYR A 74 -7.55 14.63 -11.57
C TYR A 74 -8.10 16.03 -11.90
N LYS A 75 -7.23 16.97 -12.36
CA LYS A 75 -7.69 18.28 -12.83
C LYS A 75 -8.62 18.18 -14.05
N LEU A 76 -8.44 17.17 -14.88
CA LEU A 76 -9.31 16.86 -16.03
C LEU A 76 -10.56 16.05 -15.67
N ARG A 77 -10.76 15.71 -14.40
CA ARG A 77 -11.83 14.81 -13.94
C ARG A 77 -11.71 13.40 -14.54
N ALA A 78 -10.51 13.01 -14.95
CA ALA A 78 -10.15 11.69 -15.41
C ALA A 78 -9.64 10.86 -14.23
N ALA A 79 -9.64 9.53 -14.36
CA ALA A 79 -9.17 8.62 -13.34
C ALA A 79 -7.74 8.14 -13.63
N VAL A 80 -6.89 8.17 -12.61
CA VAL A 80 -5.56 7.56 -12.66
C VAL A 80 -5.67 6.05 -12.58
N VAL A 81 -5.03 5.34 -13.51
CA VAL A 81 -4.83 3.89 -13.47
C VAL A 81 -3.37 3.61 -13.14
N ASN A 82 -3.10 3.16 -11.93
CA ASN A 82 -1.77 2.77 -11.51
C ASN A 82 -1.33 1.47 -12.20
N ILE A 83 -0.19 1.51 -12.89
CA ILE A 83 0.37 0.36 -13.60
C ILE A 83 1.65 -0.07 -12.90
N ASN A 84 1.70 -1.34 -12.50
CA ASN A 84 2.88 -1.87 -11.87
C ASN A 84 4.05 -1.91 -12.87
N TYR A 85 5.13 -1.19 -12.55
CA TYR A 85 6.30 -1.07 -13.42
C TYR A 85 7.08 -2.40 -13.64
N ARG A 86 6.73 -3.46 -12.92
CA ARG A 86 7.29 -4.81 -13.13
C ARG A 86 6.44 -5.66 -14.08
N TYR A 87 5.25 -5.20 -14.48
CA TYR A 87 4.44 -5.94 -15.42
C TYR A 87 5.16 -6.10 -16.75
N VAL A 88 5.03 -7.31 -17.30
CA VAL A 88 5.52 -7.65 -18.62
C VAL A 88 4.41 -7.47 -19.66
N GLU A 89 4.72 -7.66 -20.92
CA GLU A 89 3.85 -7.32 -22.06
C GLU A 89 2.43 -7.94 -21.96
N ASN A 90 2.32 -9.19 -21.50
CA ASN A 90 1.02 -9.87 -21.39
C ASN A 90 0.13 -9.25 -20.32
N GLU A 91 0.70 -8.86 -19.19
CA GLU A 91 -0.02 -8.19 -18.10
C GLU A 91 -0.44 -6.77 -18.53
N LEU A 92 0.43 -6.08 -19.27
CA LEU A 92 0.12 -4.74 -19.80
C LEU A 92 -0.97 -4.79 -20.87
N ARG A 93 -0.95 -5.79 -21.79
CA ARG A 93 -2.03 -5.97 -22.78
C ARG A 93 -3.39 -6.13 -22.09
N PHE A 94 -3.41 -6.98 -21.06
CA PHE A 94 -4.64 -7.16 -20.28
C PHE A 94 -5.07 -5.84 -19.65
N LEU A 95 -4.17 -5.16 -18.91
CA LEU A 95 -4.52 -3.97 -18.17
C LEU A 95 -4.96 -2.82 -19.08
N PHE A 96 -4.28 -2.58 -20.20
CA PHE A 96 -4.62 -1.52 -21.15
C PHE A 96 -6.02 -1.74 -21.74
N ALA A 97 -6.36 -2.99 -22.06
CA ALA A 97 -7.67 -3.35 -22.57
C ALA A 97 -8.77 -3.31 -21.49
N ASP A 98 -8.48 -3.85 -20.29
CA ASP A 98 -9.45 -3.89 -19.18
C ASP A 98 -9.78 -2.50 -18.68
N ALA A 99 -8.75 -1.66 -18.49
CA ALA A 99 -8.90 -0.29 -18.03
C ALA A 99 -9.35 0.69 -19.10
N GLU A 100 -9.41 0.31 -20.38
CA GLU A 100 -9.83 1.20 -21.50
C GLU A 100 -9.08 2.53 -21.49
N LEU A 101 -7.75 2.46 -21.49
CA LEU A 101 -6.91 3.66 -21.36
C LEU A 101 -7.08 4.63 -22.53
N SER A 102 -7.45 5.88 -22.25
CA SER A 102 -7.47 7.00 -23.20
C SER A 102 -6.09 7.61 -23.39
N ALA A 103 -5.27 7.65 -22.33
CA ALA A 103 -3.90 8.11 -22.38
C ALA A 103 -2.98 7.25 -21.52
N LEU A 104 -1.67 7.28 -21.83
CA LEU A 104 -0.63 6.61 -21.08
C LEU A 104 0.51 7.58 -20.77
N ILE A 105 0.93 7.63 -19.51
CA ILE A 105 2.14 8.32 -19.07
C ILE A 105 3.09 7.26 -18.54
N HIS A 106 4.32 7.21 -19.06
CA HIS A 106 5.27 6.17 -18.67
C HIS A 106 6.69 6.71 -18.51
N ASP A 107 7.50 6.07 -17.66
CA ASP A 107 8.94 6.32 -17.63
C ASP A 107 9.56 5.94 -18.97
N ARG A 108 10.49 6.75 -19.48
CA ARG A 108 11.09 6.57 -20.80
C ARG A 108 11.77 5.20 -20.96
N ARG A 109 12.37 4.65 -19.90
CA ARG A 109 12.98 3.30 -19.89
C ARG A 109 12.02 2.18 -20.27
N PHE A 110 10.71 2.39 -20.17
CA PHE A 110 9.70 1.39 -20.54
C PHE A 110 9.25 1.51 -22.01
N ALA A 111 9.78 2.45 -22.78
CA ALA A 111 9.41 2.67 -24.18
C ALA A 111 9.47 1.42 -25.05
N PRO A 112 10.48 0.53 -25.00
CA PRO A 112 10.51 -0.68 -25.80
C PRO A 112 9.33 -1.61 -25.50
N ARG A 113 8.96 -1.75 -24.24
CA ARG A 113 7.83 -2.57 -23.80
C ARG A 113 6.49 -1.95 -24.19
N VAL A 114 6.35 -0.64 -24.00
CA VAL A 114 5.16 0.13 -24.41
C VAL A 114 4.96 0.00 -25.93
N ALA A 115 6.00 0.17 -26.73
CA ALA A 115 5.93 0.01 -28.19
C ALA A 115 5.41 -1.38 -28.60
N THR A 116 5.93 -2.44 -27.95
CA THR A 116 5.51 -3.82 -28.20
C THR A 116 4.03 -4.03 -27.88
N VAL A 117 3.55 -3.48 -26.75
CA VAL A 117 2.15 -3.65 -26.33
C VAL A 117 1.20 -2.86 -27.22
N LEU A 118 1.53 -1.62 -27.55
CA LEU A 118 0.70 -0.75 -28.39
C LEU A 118 0.60 -1.21 -29.85
N ALA A 119 1.49 -2.07 -30.32
CA ALA A 119 1.37 -2.71 -31.62
C ALA A 119 0.23 -3.74 -31.68
N ASP A 120 -0.19 -4.31 -30.54
CA ASP A 120 -1.13 -5.43 -30.46
C ASP A 120 -2.50 -5.05 -29.90
N VAL A 121 -2.63 -3.94 -29.17
CA VAL A 121 -3.88 -3.53 -28.54
C VAL A 121 -4.35 -2.17 -29.04
N ALA A 122 -5.66 -2.01 -29.22
CA ALA A 122 -6.27 -0.70 -29.37
C ALA A 122 -6.04 0.02 -28.03
N GLY A 123 -5.09 0.93 -28.01
CA GLY A 123 -4.58 1.52 -26.79
C GLY A 123 -4.84 3.02 -26.69
N PRO A 124 -4.18 3.68 -25.77
CA PRO A 124 -4.28 5.11 -25.54
C PRO A 124 -3.95 5.89 -26.83
N HIS A 125 -4.74 6.92 -27.12
CA HIS A 125 -4.51 7.80 -28.27
C HIS A 125 -3.45 8.89 -27.99
N THR A 126 -3.06 9.06 -26.72
CA THR A 126 -2.03 9.99 -26.29
C THR A 126 -1.05 9.29 -25.36
N VAL A 127 0.25 9.40 -25.67
CA VAL A 127 1.30 8.78 -24.85
C VAL A 127 2.36 9.82 -24.52
N VAL A 128 2.67 9.96 -23.22
CA VAL A 128 3.70 10.88 -22.70
C VAL A 128 4.82 10.09 -22.03
N ALA A 129 6.07 10.39 -22.39
CA ALA A 129 7.25 9.76 -21.78
C ALA A 129 7.91 10.69 -20.77
N LEU A 130 7.97 10.26 -19.51
CA LEU A 130 8.64 10.97 -18.42
C LEU A 130 10.17 10.78 -18.49
N PRO A 131 10.95 11.80 -18.12
CA PRO A 131 12.40 11.68 -18.05
C PRO A 131 12.82 10.81 -16.86
N ASP A 132 13.69 9.83 -17.09
CA ASP A 132 14.23 8.93 -16.07
C ASP A 132 15.74 8.68 -16.25
N GLY A 133 16.40 9.51 -17.09
CA GLY A 133 17.80 9.40 -17.46
C GLY A 133 18.08 8.38 -18.58
N SER A 134 17.08 7.63 -19.04
CA SER A 134 17.23 6.76 -20.22
C SER A 134 17.09 7.54 -21.54
N ALA A 135 17.60 6.96 -22.63
CA ALA A 135 17.57 7.54 -23.97
C ALA A 135 16.74 6.71 -24.96
N GLU A 136 15.80 5.90 -24.44
CA GLU A 136 14.97 5.02 -25.25
C GLU A 136 14.14 5.80 -26.29
N GLU A 137 13.99 5.23 -27.49
CA GLU A 137 13.22 5.83 -28.57
C GLU A 137 11.73 5.76 -28.31
N ILE A 138 11.02 6.89 -28.47
CA ILE A 138 9.58 7.02 -28.21
C ILE A 138 8.75 7.36 -29.44
N GLY A 139 9.40 7.77 -30.52
CA GLY A 139 8.72 8.22 -31.76
C GLY A 139 7.97 7.10 -32.49
N GLY A 140 8.39 5.85 -32.37
CA GLY A 140 7.83 4.71 -33.10
C GLY A 140 6.36 4.40 -32.78
N TYR A 141 5.85 4.83 -31.62
CA TYR A 141 4.46 4.70 -31.18
C TYR A 141 3.79 6.05 -30.92
N GLY A 142 4.39 7.15 -31.39
CA GLY A 142 3.82 8.50 -31.22
C GLY A 142 3.97 9.09 -29.82
N GLY A 143 4.94 8.59 -29.03
CA GLY A 143 5.23 9.11 -27.69
C GLY A 143 5.73 10.55 -27.73
N VAL A 144 5.23 11.38 -26.81
CA VAL A 144 5.63 12.80 -26.67
C VAL A 144 6.52 12.94 -25.44
N PRO A 145 7.68 13.63 -25.54
CA PRO A 145 8.48 13.93 -24.37
C PRO A 145 7.70 14.79 -23.36
N TYR A 146 7.87 14.52 -22.08
CA TYR A 146 7.21 15.29 -21.01
C TYR A 146 7.51 16.81 -21.09
N ALA A 147 8.74 17.19 -21.41
CA ALA A 147 9.10 18.60 -21.57
C ALA A 147 8.27 19.28 -22.67
N ASP A 148 8.11 18.63 -23.84
CA ASP A 148 7.32 19.17 -24.95
C ASP A 148 5.84 19.26 -24.58
N ALA A 149 5.33 18.33 -23.76
CA ALA A 149 3.97 18.37 -23.24
C ALA A 149 3.76 19.57 -22.31
N LEU A 150 4.73 19.89 -21.46
CA LEU A 150 4.66 21.07 -20.59
C LEU A 150 4.82 22.38 -21.37
N ASP A 151 5.73 22.42 -22.35
CA ASP A 151 6.00 23.64 -23.12
C ASP A 151 4.79 24.07 -23.97
N THR A 152 3.97 23.12 -24.40
CA THR A 152 2.77 23.39 -25.21
C THR A 152 1.51 23.56 -24.37
N GLY A 153 1.48 23.11 -23.12
CA GLY A 153 0.31 23.21 -22.25
C GLY A 153 0.13 24.60 -21.63
N ASN A 154 -1.13 24.98 -21.40
CA ASN A 154 -1.48 26.24 -20.73
C ASN A 154 -1.23 26.12 -19.20
N PRO A 155 -0.57 27.07 -18.52
CA PRO A 155 -0.37 27.04 -17.07
C PRO A 155 -1.59 27.49 -16.26
N ALA A 156 -2.64 28.03 -16.88
CA ALA A 156 -3.78 28.60 -16.17
C ALA A 156 -4.60 27.54 -15.43
N ARG A 157 -5.16 27.94 -14.27
CA ARG A 157 -6.16 27.17 -13.50
C ARG A 157 -7.56 27.55 -14.00
N ASP A 158 -7.92 27.12 -15.22
CA ASP A 158 -9.19 27.45 -15.90
C ASP A 158 -10.01 26.20 -16.23
N PHE A 159 -9.94 25.20 -15.38
CA PHE A 159 -10.73 23.96 -15.48
C PHE A 159 -12.17 24.20 -15.04
N GLY A 160 -13.12 23.49 -15.66
CA GLY A 160 -14.55 23.54 -15.29
C GLY A 160 -14.85 22.99 -13.89
N GLU A 161 -16.09 23.14 -13.45
CA GLU A 161 -16.55 22.61 -12.16
C GLU A 161 -16.33 21.10 -12.08
N ARG A 162 -15.82 20.64 -10.95
CA ARG A 162 -15.55 19.23 -10.64
C ARG A 162 -16.65 18.65 -9.74
N SER A 163 -16.66 17.34 -9.60
CA SER A 163 -17.66 16.63 -8.84
C SER A 163 -17.02 15.78 -7.73
N ALA A 164 -17.68 15.68 -6.59
CA ALA A 164 -17.36 14.70 -5.56
C ALA A 164 -17.52 13.24 -6.05
N ASP A 165 -18.31 13.06 -7.11
CA ASP A 165 -18.54 11.77 -7.76
C ASP A 165 -17.51 11.42 -8.82
N ASP A 166 -16.53 12.29 -9.10
CA ASP A 166 -15.41 11.96 -9.98
C ASP A 166 -14.67 10.73 -9.44
N LEU A 167 -14.05 9.95 -10.33
CA LEU A 167 -13.61 8.61 -10.02
C LEU A 167 -12.12 8.53 -9.67
N TYR A 168 -11.83 7.77 -8.62
CA TYR A 168 -10.52 7.26 -8.29
C TYR A 168 -10.50 5.75 -8.55
N LEU A 169 -9.58 5.27 -9.37
CA LEU A 169 -9.49 3.88 -9.78
C LEU A 169 -8.13 3.29 -9.39
N LEU A 170 -8.15 2.30 -8.50
CA LEU A 170 -6.94 1.66 -8.01
C LEU A 170 -6.87 0.20 -8.46
N TYR A 171 -5.97 -0.11 -9.37
CA TYR A 171 -5.68 -1.50 -9.72
C TYR A 171 -4.79 -2.16 -8.69
N THR A 172 -5.22 -3.32 -8.22
CA THR A 172 -4.50 -4.12 -7.20
C THR A 172 -4.13 -5.48 -7.76
N GLY A 173 -2.92 -5.97 -7.41
CA GLY A 173 -2.52 -7.33 -7.72
C GLY A 173 -3.39 -8.32 -6.94
N GLY A 174 -4.21 -9.09 -7.65
CA GLY A 174 -5.03 -10.15 -7.04
C GLY A 174 -4.19 -11.39 -6.72
N THR A 175 -4.46 -12.05 -5.60
CA THR A 175 -3.90 -13.38 -5.26
C THR A 175 -4.38 -14.48 -6.21
N THR A 176 -5.42 -14.22 -6.99
CA THR A 176 -6.16 -15.22 -7.79
C THR A 176 -6.11 -15.00 -9.30
N GLY A 177 -5.31 -14.07 -9.85
CA GLY A 177 -5.33 -13.82 -11.30
C GLY A 177 -4.82 -12.45 -11.71
N TYR A 178 -5.42 -11.92 -12.75
CA TYR A 178 -5.15 -10.59 -13.28
C TYR A 178 -5.50 -9.48 -12.28
N PRO A 179 -4.86 -8.30 -12.39
CA PRO A 179 -5.19 -7.14 -11.57
C PRO A 179 -6.67 -6.77 -11.68
N LYS A 180 -7.23 -6.20 -10.63
CA LYS A 180 -8.61 -5.68 -10.57
C LYS A 180 -8.60 -4.23 -10.11
N GLY A 181 -9.40 -3.40 -10.74
CA GLY A 181 -9.59 -2.01 -10.37
C GLY A 181 -10.64 -1.88 -9.25
N VAL A 182 -10.28 -1.27 -8.15
CA VAL A 182 -11.22 -0.85 -7.10
C VAL A 182 -11.64 0.58 -7.39
N LEU A 183 -12.94 0.80 -7.52
CA LEU A 183 -13.53 2.06 -7.95
C LEU A 183 -14.11 2.82 -6.77
N TRP A 184 -13.72 4.07 -6.62
CA TRP A 184 -14.17 4.97 -5.57
C TRP A 184 -14.68 6.30 -6.15
N ARG A 185 -15.58 6.97 -5.42
CA ARG A 185 -15.81 8.41 -5.60
C ARG A 185 -14.71 9.20 -4.91
N HIS A 186 -14.36 10.36 -5.42
CA HIS A 186 -13.33 11.22 -4.82
C HIS A 186 -13.65 11.58 -3.36
N GLU A 187 -14.89 11.93 -3.04
CA GLU A 187 -15.26 12.23 -1.66
C GLU A 187 -15.07 11.04 -0.73
N ASP A 188 -15.54 9.84 -1.12
CA ASP A 188 -15.49 8.67 -0.26
C ASP A 188 -14.05 8.24 0.01
N VAL A 189 -13.18 8.24 -0.99
CA VAL A 189 -11.78 7.87 -0.80
C VAL A 189 -10.98 8.93 -0.03
N TRP A 190 -11.28 10.23 -0.21
CA TRP A 190 -10.70 11.27 0.62
C TRP A 190 -11.08 11.11 2.10
N ARG A 191 -12.35 10.83 2.40
CA ARG A 191 -12.79 10.56 3.77
C ARG A 191 -12.20 9.29 4.33
N ALA A 192 -12.05 8.24 3.51
CA ALA A 192 -11.51 6.96 3.94
C ALA A 192 -9.98 6.94 4.13
N LEU A 193 -9.23 7.73 3.36
CA LEU A 193 -7.75 7.65 3.26
C LEU A 193 -7.05 9.01 3.26
N GLY A 194 -7.72 10.06 2.80
CA GLY A 194 -7.10 11.36 2.51
C GLY A 194 -7.11 12.36 3.67
N GLY A 195 -7.61 11.98 4.84
CA GLY A 195 -7.72 12.86 6.01
C GLY A 195 -9.05 13.62 6.09
N GLY A 196 -10.03 13.30 5.24
CA GLY A 196 -11.38 13.86 5.30
C GLY A 196 -12.19 13.44 6.53
N VAL A 197 -11.70 12.43 7.27
CA VAL A 197 -12.13 12.06 8.62
C VAL A 197 -10.91 12.12 9.53
N ASP A 198 -11.08 12.69 10.70
CA ASP A 198 -10.05 12.68 11.75
C ASP A 198 -9.92 11.25 12.30
N PHE A 199 -8.77 10.62 12.11
CA PHE A 199 -8.55 9.21 12.45
C PHE A 199 -8.61 8.92 13.95
N MET A 200 -8.36 9.93 14.80
CA MET A 200 -8.38 9.74 16.25
C MET A 200 -9.79 9.88 16.83
N THR A 201 -10.58 10.80 16.30
CA THR A 201 -11.92 11.09 16.80
C THR A 201 -13.04 10.48 15.97
N GLY A 202 -12.76 10.10 14.73
CA GLY A 202 -13.74 9.63 13.78
C GLY A 202 -14.68 10.70 13.23
N ILE A 203 -14.41 11.97 13.54
CA ILE A 203 -15.27 13.08 13.14
C ILE A 203 -14.91 13.49 11.70
N PRO A 204 -15.87 13.48 10.76
CA PRO A 204 -15.66 14.00 9.43
C PRO A 204 -15.30 15.49 9.46
N LEU A 205 -14.41 15.91 8.58
CA LEU A 205 -14.11 17.31 8.38
C LEU A 205 -15.37 18.06 7.91
N LYS A 206 -15.49 19.28 8.37
CA LYS A 206 -16.66 20.15 8.13
C LYS A 206 -16.88 20.41 6.63
N ASP A 207 -15.81 20.66 5.90
CA ASP A 207 -15.79 20.97 4.47
C ASP A 207 -14.42 20.66 3.85
N GLU A 208 -14.29 20.83 2.54
CA GLU A 208 -13.06 20.60 1.78
C GLU A 208 -11.91 21.55 2.13
N TRP A 209 -12.19 22.72 2.72
CA TRP A 209 -11.20 23.72 3.13
C TRP A 209 -10.58 23.41 4.50
N ALA A 210 -11.25 22.60 5.30
CA ALA A 210 -10.86 22.38 6.70
C ALA A 210 -9.47 21.74 6.84
N GLN A 211 -9.05 20.91 5.87
CA GLN A 211 -7.76 20.24 5.92
C GLN A 211 -6.61 21.24 5.67
N SER A 212 -6.68 22.03 4.61
CA SER A 212 -5.70 23.08 4.31
C SER A 212 -5.69 24.18 5.38
N ALA A 213 -6.86 24.57 5.91
CA ALA A 213 -6.95 25.54 7.00
C ALA A 213 -6.25 25.07 8.29
N ARG A 214 -6.36 23.78 8.64
CA ARG A 214 -5.61 23.19 9.77
C ARG A 214 -4.10 23.25 9.54
N GLY A 215 -3.64 22.85 8.35
CA GLY A 215 -2.24 22.90 7.97
C GLY A 215 -1.63 24.29 7.92
N ALA A 216 -2.44 25.32 7.58
CA ALA A 216 -2.00 26.71 7.59
C ALA A 216 -1.69 27.23 9.01
N GLY A 217 -2.32 26.68 10.03
CA GLY A 217 -2.09 27.00 11.44
C GLY A 217 -0.95 26.20 12.09
N ALA A 218 -0.30 25.29 11.38
CA ALA A 218 0.72 24.40 11.92
C ALA A 218 2.04 24.49 11.13
N ALA A 219 3.14 24.09 11.77
CA ALA A 219 4.40 23.85 11.04
C ALA A 219 4.24 22.63 10.10
N PRO A 220 4.79 22.68 8.87
CA PRO A 220 4.69 21.55 7.95
C PRO A 220 5.41 20.33 8.50
N THR A 221 4.79 19.17 8.34
CA THR A 221 5.42 17.88 8.61
C THR A 221 6.19 17.41 7.36
N VAL A 222 7.42 16.95 7.54
CA VAL A 222 8.19 16.32 6.46
C VAL A 222 7.94 14.82 6.49
N ARG A 223 7.31 14.29 5.45
CA ARG A 223 6.90 12.87 5.36
C ARG A 223 7.71 12.12 4.30
N LEU A 224 8.46 11.13 4.73
CA LEU A 224 9.16 10.22 3.83
C LEU A 224 8.24 9.05 3.46
N CYS A 225 7.79 9.04 2.19
CA CYS A 225 6.96 8.00 1.62
C CYS A 225 7.85 7.02 0.84
N ILE A 226 8.21 5.90 1.49
CA ILE A 226 9.17 4.92 0.92
C ILE A 226 8.52 4.02 -0.11
N ALA A 227 7.24 3.71 0.07
CA ALA A 227 6.51 2.80 -0.80
C ALA A 227 6.36 3.35 -2.23
N PRO A 228 6.35 2.46 -3.26
CA PRO A 228 6.10 2.88 -4.64
C PRO A 228 4.71 3.47 -4.85
N LEU A 229 4.61 4.55 -5.64
CA LEU A 229 3.37 5.24 -6.00
C LEU A 229 2.36 4.38 -6.79
N ILE A 230 2.77 3.21 -7.25
CA ILE A 230 1.85 2.23 -7.84
C ILE A 230 0.89 1.60 -6.81
N HIS A 231 1.11 1.84 -5.51
CA HIS A 231 0.26 1.33 -4.42
C HIS A 231 -0.60 2.43 -3.82
N GLY A 232 -1.86 2.11 -3.53
CA GLY A 232 -2.81 3.05 -2.94
C GLY A 232 -2.32 3.66 -1.62
N ASN A 233 -1.63 2.89 -0.77
CA ASN A 233 -1.02 3.42 0.46
C ASN A 233 -0.05 4.58 0.16
N ALA A 234 0.86 4.42 -0.80
CA ALA A 234 1.80 5.48 -1.16
C ALA A 234 1.11 6.70 -1.79
N GLN A 235 0.15 6.47 -2.70
CA GLN A 235 -0.62 7.56 -3.31
C GLN A 235 -1.33 8.39 -2.25
N TRP A 236 -2.02 7.73 -1.30
CA TRP A 236 -2.76 8.44 -0.26
C TRP A 236 -1.87 9.04 0.82
N ALA A 237 -0.70 8.45 1.11
CA ALA A 237 0.29 9.10 1.96
C ALA A 237 0.80 10.42 1.35
N VAL A 238 1.00 10.44 0.02
CA VAL A 238 1.40 11.66 -0.72
C VAL A 238 0.24 12.65 -0.81
N LEU A 239 -0.93 12.23 -1.28
CA LEU A 239 -2.08 13.14 -1.47
C LEU A 239 -2.54 13.75 -0.15
N ALA A 240 -2.69 12.95 0.91
CA ALA A 240 -3.08 13.46 2.24
C ALA A 240 -2.06 14.44 2.81
N ALA A 241 -0.77 14.21 2.60
CA ALA A 241 0.30 15.13 2.98
C ALA A 241 0.19 16.46 2.21
N LEU A 242 0.01 16.40 0.90
CA LEU A 242 -0.15 17.61 0.07
C LEU A 242 -1.39 18.41 0.45
N PHE A 243 -2.53 17.77 0.72
CA PHE A 243 -3.76 18.47 1.16
C PHE A 243 -3.60 19.17 2.52
N ALA A 244 -2.74 18.62 3.38
CA ALA A 244 -2.45 19.19 4.69
C ALA A 244 -1.34 20.26 4.70
N GLY A 245 -0.68 20.52 3.57
CA GLY A 245 0.45 21.45 3.47
C GLY A 245 1.76 20.89 3.99
N ASP A 246 1.88 19.58 4.11
CA ASP A 246 3.10 18.90 4.49
C ASP A 246 4.08 18.82 3.30
N THR A 247 5.32 18.52 3.59
CA THR A 247 6.35 18.26 2.58
C THR A 247 6.53 16.76 2.40
N VAL A 248 6.38 16.28 1.18
CA VAL A 248 6.60 14.88 0.80
C VAL A 248 8.06 14.67 0.40
N VAL A 249 8.68 13.62 0.88
CA VAL A 249 9.98 13.15 0.42
C VAL A 249 9.78 11.78 -0.24
N LEU A 250 10.26 11.65 -1.47
CA LEU A 250 10.24 10.41 -2.23
C LEU A 250 11.65 9.83 -2.38
N LEU A 251 11.72 8.51 -2.54
CA LEU A 251 12.92 7.81 -2.99
C LEU A 251 12.64 7.17 -4.35
N SER A 252 13.57 7.32 -5.30
CA SER A 252 13.44 6.70 -6.62
C SER A 252 13.55 5.16 -6.56
N ARG A 253 14.28 4.66 -5.56
CA ARG A 253 14.38 3.23 -5.24
C ARG A 253 14.57 3.05 -3.74
N PHE A 254 14.19 1.89 -3.23
CA PHE A 254 14.43 1.52 -1.85
C PHE A 254 15.91 1.19 -1.61
N ASP A 255 16.51 1.89 -0.65
CA ASP A 255 17.86 1.66 -0.14
C ASP A 255 17.87 2.05 1.35
N PRO A 256 18.13 1.13 2.29
CA PRO A 256 18.03 1.40 3.72
C PRO A 256 18.96 2.49 4.23
N GLU A 257 20.19 2.58 3.69
CA GLU A 257 21.14 3.62 4.08
C GLU A 257 20.69 4.99 3.54
N GLU A 258 20.20 5.04 2.28
CA GLU A 258 19.69 6.29 1.70
C GLU A 258 18.43 6.77 2.42
N VAL A 259 17.62 5.88 2.98
CA VAL A 259 16.52 6.25 3.88
C VAL A 259 17.05 7.11 5.03
N TRP A 260 18.08 6.66 5.75
CA TRP A 260 18.61 7.40 6.89
C TRP A 260 19.35 8.67 6.50
N ARG A 261 20.15 8.64 5.41
CA ARG A 261 20.77 9.88 4.87
C ARG A 261 19.70 10.91 4.50
N THR A 262 18.56 10.44 4.02
CA THR A 262 17.42 11.30 3.68
C THR A 262 16.70 11.82 4.93
N VAL A 263 16.51 11.00 5.97
CA VAL A 263 15.97 11.43 7.27
C VAL A 263 16.80 12.58 7.83
N GLU A 264 18.12 12.40 7.90
CA GLU A 264 19.05 13.42 8.40
C GLU A 264 19.04 14.70 7.53
N ARG A 265 19.22 14.55 6.22
CA ARG A 265 19.32 15.67 5.27
C ARG A 265 18.04 16.50 5.17
N ARG A 266 16.88 15.86 5.20
CA ARG A 266 15.57 16.49 5.02
C ARG A 266 14.81 16.71 6.33
N GLN A 267 15.39 16.34 7.48
CA GLN A 267 14.78 16.46 8.80
C GLN A 267 13.38 15.84 8.82
N VAL A 268 13.30 14.58 8.38
CA VAL A 268 12.03 13.84 8.25
C VAL A 268 11.37 13.64 9.61
N ASN A 269 10.08 13.95 9.71
CA ASN A 269 9.29 13.79 10.93
C ASN A 269 8.50 12.48 10.93
N VAL A 270 8.00 12.04 9.79
CA VAL A 270 7.19 10.83 9.68
C VAL A 270 7.72 9.96 8.54
N MET A 271 7.98 8.70 8.84
CA MET A 271 8.36 7.68 7.87
C MET A 271 7.18 6.74 7.62
N VAL A 272 6.77 6.59 6.34
CA VAL A 272 5.70 5.69 5.92
C VAL A 272 6.29 4.54 5.12
N LEU A 273 6.09 3.31 5.59
CA LEU A 273 6.71 2.10 5.04
C LEU A 273 5.72 0.92 4.94
N ILE A 274 6.17 -0.21 4.40
CA ILE A 274 5.35 -1.42 4.24
C ILE A 274 6.03 -2.61 4.91
N GLY A 275 5.56 -2.97 6.10
CA GLY A 275 5.92 -4.17 6.84
C GLY A 275 7.41 -4.45 6.99
N ASP A 276 7.74 -5.68 7.40
CA ASP A 276 9.11 -6.11 7.68
C ASP A 276 10.06 -6.01 6.48
N ALA A 277 9.55 -6.16 5.27
CA ALA A 277 10.37 -6.10 4.06
C ALA A 277 11.11 -4.75 3.90
N MET A 278 10.54 -3.68 4.42
CA MET A 278 11.18 -2.36 4.47
C MET A 278 11.69 -2.05 5.89
N ALA A 279 10.85 -2.28 6.91
CA ALA A 279 11.16 -1.88 8.28
C ALA A 279 12.44 -2.53 8.82
N ARG A 280 12.63 -3.84 8.60
CA ARG A 280 13.78 -4.57 9.12
C ARG A 280 15.11 -4.05 8.56
N PRO A 281 15.34 -4.02 7.22
CA PRO A 281 16.60 -3.51 6.71
C PRO A 281 16.86 -2.04 7.07
N ILE A 282 15.81 -1.21 7.20
CA ILE A 282 15.96 0.18 7.63
C ILE A 282 16.52 0.26 9.05
N ILE A 283 15.91 -0.45 10.03
CA ILE A 283 16.37 -0.37 11.41
C ILE A 283 17.73 -1.05 11.61
N GLU A 284 18.02 -2.12 10.88
CA GLU A 284 19.34 -2.78 10.89
C GLU A 284 20.42 -1.84 10.31
N ALA A 285 20.14 -1.08 9.25
CA ALA A 285 21.06 -0.06 8.74
C ALA A 285 21.30 1.08 9.74
N TYR A 286 20.27 1.50 10.50
CA TYR A 286 20.42 2.48 11.57
C TYR A 286 21.39 1.99 12.66
N ALA A 287 21.17 0.76 13.12
CA ALA A 287 22.01 0.15 14.17
C ALA A 287 23.47 -0.07 13.73
N ALA A 288 23.72 -0.29 12.44
CA ALA A 288 25.05 -0.49 11.87
C ALA A 288 25.75 0.82 11.47
N GLY A 289 25.02 1.90 11.29
CA GLY A 289 25.52 3.20 10.83
C GLY A 289 25.67 4.25 11.91
N SER A 290 25.86 5.49 11.46
CA SER A 290 25.90 6.66 12.33
C SER A 290 25.06 7.76 11.68
N TYR A 291 23.76 7.73 11.94
CA TYR A 291 22.78 8.64 11.38
C TYR A 291 22.09 9.45 12.48
N ASP A 292 21.79 10.71 12.19
CA ASP A 292 20.94 11.52 13.06
C ASP A 292 19.45 11.26 12.74
N GLY A 293 18.79 10.49 13.61
CA GLY A 293 17.36 10.22 13.55
C GLY A 293 16.51 11.12 14.44
N SER A 294 17.07 12.15 15.06
CA SER A 294 16.41 12.97 16.09
C SER A 294 15.18 13.76 15.60
N SER A 295 15.11 14.03 14.30
CA SER A 295 13.95 14.68 13.68
C SER A 295 12.72 13.77 13.56
N LEU A 296 12.92 12.43 13.62
CA LEU A 296 11.88 11.44 13.38
C LEU A 296 10.95 11.33 14.59
N ALA A 297 9.69 11.68 14.42
CA ALA A 297 8.66 11.60 15.45
C ALA A 297 7.81 10.32 15.33
N ALA A 298 7.63 9.78 14.12
CA ALA A 298 6.81 8.60 13.92
C ALA A 298 7.28 7.70 12.77
N VAL A 299 7.12 6.40 12.96
CA VAL A 299 7.22 5.36 11.91
C VAL A 299 5.87 4.69 11.78
N SER A 300 5.26 4.78 10.61
CA SER A 300 3.96 4.18 10.31
C SER A 300 4.11 3.08 9.27
N SER A 301 3.72 1.87 9.63
CA SER A 301 3.68 0.72 8.71
C SER A 301 2.26 0.36 8.35
N SER A 302 2.06 -0.12 7.13
CA SER A 302 0.78 -0.70 6.70
C SER A 302 0.96 -1.70 5.55
N GLY A 303 -0.10 -2.40 5.19
CA GLY A 303 -0.17 -3.22 3.98
C GLY A 303 0.55 -4.57 4.03
N ALA A 304 1.45 -4.81 4.98
CA ALA A 304 2.11 -6.09 5.25
C ALA A 304 2.43 -6.22 6.75
N LEU A 305 2.77 -7.43 7.18
CA LEU A 305 3.13 -7.69 8.58
C LEU A 305 4.31 -6.82 9.03
N PHE A 306 4.11 -6.11 10.12
CA PHE A 306 5.15 -5.45 10.90
C PHE A 306 5.33 -6.24 12.20
N SER A 307 6.31 -7.13 12.20
CA SER A 307 6.46 -8.13 13.26
C SER A 307 6.85 -7.54 14.61
N PRO A 308 6.46 -8.18 15.72
CA PRO A 308 6.81 -7.71 17.07
C PRO A 308 8.32 -7.57 17.30
N GLY A 309 9.12 -8.46 16.70
CA GLY A 309 10.59 -8.41 16.82
C GLY A 309 11.19 -7.15 16.17
N VAL A 310 10.71 -6.77 14.99
CA VAL A 310 11.16 -5.55 14.30
C VAL A 310 10.65 -4.30 15.01
N LYS A 311 9.39 -4.28 15.45
CA LYS A 311 8.83 -3.18 16.26
C LYS A 311 9.68 -2.91 17.52
N ARG A 312 10.11 -3.97 18.21
CA ARG A 312 10.99 -3.86 19.37
C ARG A 312 12.31 -3.19 19.03
N GLN A 313 12.95 -3.57 17.92
CA GLN A 313 14.20 -2.93 17.48
C GLN A 313 14.03 -1.42 17.27
N TYR A 314 12.89 -0.98 16.70
CA TYR A 314 12.60 0.45 16.58
C TYR A 314 12.47 1.13 17.94
N LEU A 315 11.74 0.55 18.89
CA LEU A 315 11.58 1.11 20.24
C LEU A 315 12.90 1.14 21.04
N GLU A 316 13.78 0.15 20.84
CA GLU A 316 15.09 0.10 21.49
C GLU A 316 16.08 1.12 20.92
N GLN A 317 16.09 1.29 19.60
CA GLN A 317 17.02 2.19 18.90
C GLN A 317 16.54 3.65 18.86
N LEU A 318 15.24 3.86 18.88
CA LEU A 318 14.57 5.15 18.71
C LEU A 318 13.44 5.28 19.76
N PRO A 319 13.77 5.40 21.05
CA PRO A 319 12.79 5.31 22.15
C PRO A 319 11.74 6.42 22.15
N ASP A 320 12.03 7.57 21.53
CA ASP A 320 11.13 8.71 21.44
C ASP A 320 10.24 8.68 20.19
N VAL A 321 10.41 7.68 19.32
CA VAL A 321 9.68 7.57 18.06
C VAL A 321 8.38 6.77 18.26
N LEU A 322 7.26 7.34 17.84
CA LEU A 322 5.97 6.65 17.82
C LEU A 322 5.96 5.59 16.73
N VAL A 323 5.87 4.32 17.12
CA VAL A 323 5.72 3.22 16.15
C VAL A 323 4.25 2.86 16.01
N THR A 324 3.73 2.91 14.78
CA THR A 324 2.31 2.63 14.48
C THR A 324 2.16 1.55 13.42
N ASP A 325 1.07 0.80 13.54
CA ASP A 325 0.65 -0.23 12.60
C ASP A 325 -0.76 0.11 12.09
N ALA A 326 -0.85 0.58 10.86
CA ALA A 326 -2.10 0.96 10.24
C ALA A 326 -2.64 -0.20 9.41
N ILE A 327 -3.88 -0.58 9.66
CA ILE A 327 -4.58 -1.61 8.90
C ILE A 327 -5.55 -0.96 7.93
N GLY A 328 -5.53 -1.47 6.70
CA GLY A 328 -6.43 -1.04 5.64
C GLY A 328 -6.30 -1.92 4.41
N ALA A 329 -7.25 -1.77 3.51
CA ALA A 329 -7.24 -2.44 2.21
C ALA A 329 -7.68 -1.45 1.12
N SER A 330 -7.35 -1.75 -0.14
CA SER A 330 -7.83 -0.96 -1.28
C SER A 330 -9.35 -0.93 -1.35
N GLU A 331 -9.98 -1.97 -0.83
CA GLU A 331 -11.42 -2.20 -0.80
C GLU A 331 -12.15 -1.55 0.39
N THR A 332 -11.43 -1.07 1.39
CA THR A 332 -12.05 -0.49 2.60
C THR A 332 -11.48 0.86 3.01
N GLY A 333 -10.31 1.22 2.46
CA GLY A 333 -9.53 2.31 3.01
C GLY A 333 -8.99 1.97 4.41
N PHE A 334 -8.84 2.97 5.26
CA PHE A 334 -8.36 2.82 6.63
C PHE A 334 -9.37 2.07 7.51
N ILE A 335 -8.89 1.08 8.25
CA ILE A 335 -9.69 0.23 9.15
C ILE A 335 -9.36 0.52 10.61
N GLY A 336 -8.08 0.66 10.93
CA GLY A 336 -7.68 0.90 12.32
C GLY A 336 -6.19 1.19 12.46
N LEU A 337 -5.81 1.68 13.65
CA LEU A 337 -4.45 2.04 14.01
C LEU A 337 -4.04 1.36 15.31
N GLY A 338 -2.93 0.65 15.28
CA GLY A 338 -2.23 0.17 16.47
C GLY A 338 -1.08 1.10 16.82
N VAL A 339 -1.01 1.53 18.07
CA VAL A 339 0.16 2.23 18.63
C VAL A 339 0.95 1.23 19.45
N VAL A 340 2.22 1.09 19.15
CA VAL A 340 3.11 0.17 19.87
C VAL A 340 3.84 0.95 20.95
N ALA A 341 3.37 0.85 22.20
CA ALA A 341 4.02 1.49 23.34
C ALA A 341 5.05 0.56 24.00
N GLU A 342 4.73 -0.73 24.11
CA GLU A 342 5.61 -1.79 24.62
C GLU A 342 5.26 -3.12 23.94
N VAL A 343 6.26 -3.98 23.70
CA VAL A 343 6.04 -5.36 23.24
C VAL A 343 6.22 -6.28 24.45
N PRO A 344 5.14 -6.66 25.16
CA PRO A 344 5.25 -7.47 26.36
C PRO A 344 5.81 -8.86 26.04
N GLY A 345 6.82 -9.31 26.83
CA GLY A 345 7.19 -10.70 26.96
C GLY A 345 7.73 -11.45 25.76
N GLY A 346 7.93 -10.81 24.60
CA GLY A 346 8.51 -11.46 23.42
C GLY A 346 7.62 -12.47 22.69
N ALA A 347 6.38 -12.68 23.15
CA ALA A 347 5.43 -13.53 22.44
C ALA A 347 4.99 -12.88 21.11
N ALA A 348 4.87 -13.69 20.07
CA ALA A 348 4.23 -13.24 18.82
C ALA A 348 2.79 -12.84 19.14
N GLN A 349 2.45 -11.59 18.87
CA GLN A 349 1.07 -11.12 19.00
C GLN A 349 0.55 -10.77 17.61
N ASP A 350 -0.67 -11.19 17.35
CA ASP A 350 -1.40 -10.81 16.15
C ASP A 350 -1.53 -9.27 16.08
N PRO A 351 -1.57 -8.67 14.88
CA PRO A 351 -1.76 -7.24 14.73
C PRO A 351 -3.04 -6.78 15.43
N ARG A 352 -2.89 -5.96 16.47
CA ARG A 352 -3.98 -5.44 17.29
C ARG A 352 -4.10 -3.94 17.12
N VAL A 353 -5.31 -3.47 16.80
CA VAL A 353 -5.56 -2.06 16.49
C VAL A 353 -6.81 -1.54 17.19
N MET A 354 -6.82 -0.25 17.47
CA MET A 354 -8.06 0.48 17.71
C MET A 354 -8.80 0.59 16.39
N PRO A 355 -10.03 0.08 16.29
CA PRO A 355 -10.82 0.21 15.08
C PRO A 355 -11.15 1.66 14.78
N GLY A 356 -11.17 2.01 13.50
CA GLY A 356 -11.80 3.24 13.04
C GLY A 356 -13.32 3.23 13.31
N PRO A 357 -13.97 4.39 13.28
CA PRO A 357 -15.37 4.54 13.75
C PRO A 357 -16.39 3.66 13.04
N SER A 358 -16.13 3.31 11.78
CA SER A 358 -17.04 2.52 10.95
C SER A 358 -16.56 1.09 10.76
N THR A 359 -15.63 0.62 11.61
CA THR A 359 -15.03 -0.71 11.54
C THR A 359 -15.69 -1.65 12.56
N VAL A 360 -16.11 -2.82 12.10
CA VAL A 360 -16.75 -3.84 12.92
C VAL A 360 -16.29 -5.26 12.55
N VAL A 361 -16.53 -6.22 13.44
CA VAL A 361 -16.37 -7.66 13.15
C VAL A 361 -17.76 -8.26 13.03
N LEU A 362 -18.09 -8.85 11.88
CA LEU A 362 -19.41 -9.44 11.60
C LEU A 362 -19.37 -10.96 11.74
N GLY A 363 -20.35 -11.49 12.46
CA GLY A 363 -20.61 -12.92 12.58
C GLY A 363 -21.16 -13.56 11.30
N PRO A 364 -21.45 -14.87 11.34
CA PRO A 364 -22.03 -15.59 10.20
C PRO A 364 -23.41 -15.06 9.79
N ASP A 365 -24.15 -14.48 10.73
CA ASP A 365 -25.47 -13.84 10.53
C ASP A 365 -25.38 -12.43 9.94
N GLY A 366 -24.17 -11.93 9.72
CA GLY A 366 -23.91 -10.59 9.20
C GLY A 366 -24.03 -9.47 10.25
N ARG A 367 -24.23 -9.80 11.53
CA ARG A 367 -24.34 -8.82 12.61
C ARG A 367 -23.03 -8.67 13.38
N PRO A 368 -22.77 -7.53 14.04
CA PRO A 368 -21.60 -7.36 14.89
C PRO A 368 -21.53 -8.45 15.97
N VAL A 369 -20.35 -9.07 16.11
CA VAL A 369 -20.10 -10.05 17.16
C VAL A 369 -19.99 -9.38 18.52
N PRO A 370 -20.31 -10.08 19.64
CA PRO A 370 -20.05 -9.57 20.98
C PRO A 370 -18.53 -9.49 21.23
N PRO A 371 -18.09 -8.72 22.22
CA PRO A 371 -16.69 -8.71 22.67
C PRO A 371 -16.19 -10.12 22.97
N GLY A 372 -15.00 -10.45 22.47
CA GLY A 372 -14.41 -11.81 22.47
C GLY A 372 -14.82 -12.68 21.27
N GLY A 373 -15.77 -12.23 20.45
CA GLY A 373 -16.25 -12.96 19.28
C GLY A 373 -15.33 -12.80 18.07
N GLU A 374 -15.33 -13.82 17.22
CA GLU A 374 -14.60 -13.86 15.96
C GLU A 374 -15.55 -13.77 14.76
N GLY A 375 -15.07 -13.18 13.67
CA GLY A 375 -15.86 -13.04 12.46
C GLY A 375 -15.09 -12.40 11.32
N ARG A 376 -15.85 -11.89 10.34
CA ARG A 376 -15.29 -11.18 9.18
C ARG A 376 -15.10 -9.71 9.51
N LEU A 377 -13.90 -9.20 9.24
CA LEU A 377 -13.64 -7.77 9.31
C LEU A 377 -14.49 -7.04 8.28
N ALA A 378 -15.14 -5.97 8.69
CA ALA A 378 -16.05 -5.20 7.86
C ALA A 378 -15.93 -3.71 8.15
N LYS A 379 -16.22 -2.89 7.17
CA LYS A 379 -16.31 -1.44 7.30
C LYS A 379 -17.61 -0.96 6.68
N SER A 380 -18.31 -0.05 7.38
CA SER A 380 -19.37 0.78 6.83
C SER A 380 -18.84 2.22 6.58
N ASP A 381 -19.64 3.06 5.99
CA ASP A 381 -19.35 4.45 5.61
C ASP A 381 -18.13 4.65 4.68
N PHE A 382 -18.27 5.58 3.76
CA PHE A 382 -17.23 5.92 2.77
C PHE A 382 -16.64 4.68 2.12
N LEU A 383 -17.49 3.96 1.39
CA LEU A 383 -17.17 2.68 0.76
C LEU A 383 -16.88 2.86 -0.73
N PRO A 384 -16.08 1.95 -1.33
CA PRO A 384 -15.92 1.92 -2.79
C PRO A 384 -17.26 1.65 -3.49
N LEU A 385 -17.33 2.04 -4.74
CA LEU A 385 -18.43 1.66 -5.63
C LEU A 385 -18.42 0.15 -5.94
N GLY A 386 -17.24 -0.46 -5.88
CA GLY A 386 -17.00 -1.87 -6.13
C GLY A 386 -15.77 -2.11 -6.99
N TYR A 387 -15.74 -3.25 -7.67
CA TYR A 387 -14.70 -3.55 -8.66
C TYR A 387 -15.14 -3.11 -10.06
N TYR A 388 -14.24 -2.45 -10.78
CA TYR A 388 -14.47 -2.02 -12.15
C TYR A 388 -14.75 -3.24 -13.05
N LYS A 389 -15.85 -3.18 -13.79
CA LYS A 389 -16.34 -4.25 -14.68
C LYS A 389 -16.53 -5.64 -14.04
N ASP A 390 -16.54 -5.76 -12.73
CA ASP A 390 -16.71 -7.06 -12.05
C ASP A 390 -17.87 -7.02 -11.04
N PRO A 391 -19.13 -7.13 -11.50
CA PRO A 391 -20.29 -7.10 -10.61
C PRO A 391 -20.35 -8.31 -9.65
N VAL A 392 -19.78 -9.46 -10.05
CA VAL A 392 -19.77 -10.66 -9.20
C VAL A 392 -18.89 -10.45 -7.98
N LYS A 393 -17.65 -9.97 -8.18
CA LYS A 393 -16.75 -9.67 -7.06
C LYS A 393 -17.24 -8.46 -6.25
N THR A 394 -17.88 -7.49 -6.89
CA THR A 394 -18.52 -6.36 -6.22
C THR A 394 -19.59 -6.84 -5.24
N ALA A 395 -20.47 -7.74 -5.66
CA ALA A 395 -21.51 -8.31 -4.78
C ALA A 395 -20.93 -9.15 -3.64
N ALA A 396 -19.76 -9.77 -3.83
CA ALA A 396 -19.05 -10.48 -2.77
C ALA A 396 -18.34 -9.53 -1.77
N LEU A 397 -17.87 -8.37 -2.26
CA LEU A 397 -17.23 -7.35 -1.44
C LEU A 397 -18.23 -6.55 -0.62
N LEU A 398 -19.34 -6.12 -1.24
CA LEU A 398 -20.31 -5.20 -0.66
C LEU A 398 -21.58 -5.97 -0.30
N ILE A 399 -21.87 -6.02 1.00
CA ILE A 399 -23.10 -6.63 1.52
C ILE A 399 -23.97 -5.56 2.19
N GLU A 400 -25.26 -5.82 2.31
CA GLU A 400 -26.19 -5.01 3.07
C GLU A 400 -26.85 -5.87 4.16
N VAL A 401 -26.82 -5.38 5.39
CA VAL A 401 -27.45 -6.03 6.55
C VAL A 401 -28.21 -4.97 7.35
N ASP A 402 -29.48 -5.19 7.57
CA ASP A 402 -30.38 -4.29 8.30
C ASP A 402 -30.34 -2.82 7.78
N GLY A 403 -30.18 -2.63 6.45
CA GLY A 403 -30.09 -1.32 5.79
C GLY A 403 -28.73 -0.63 5.88
N VAL A 404 -27.70 -1.28 6.46
CA VAL A 404 -26.33 -0.79 6.52
C VAL A 404 -25.49 -1.54 5.50
N ARG A 405 -24.76 -0.79 4.65
CA ARG A 405 -23.81 -1.37 3.70
C ARG A 405 -22.45 -1.57 4.34
N TYR A 406 -21.83 -2.72 4.06
CA TYR A 406 -20.50 -3.07 4.54
C TYR A 406 -19.61 -3.52 3.40
N ALA A 407 -18.34 -3.14 3.44
CA ALA A 407 -17.28 -3.74 2.63
C ALA A 407 -16.53 -4.81 3.44
N LEU A 408 -16.35 -5.98 2.84
CA LEU A 408 -15.69 -7.16 3.42
C LEU A 408 -14.39 -7.45 2.66
N PRO A 409 -13.21 -7.02 3.15
CA PRO A 409 -11.95 -7.23 2.43
C PRO A 409 -11.48 -8.70 2.40
N GLY A 410 -12.15 -9.57 3.16
CA GLY A 410 -11.84 -11.00 3.25
C GLY A 410 -10.95 -11.38 4.43
N ASP A 411 -10.61 -10.41 5.30
CA ASP A 411 -9.85 -10.66 6.52
C ASP A 411 -10.78 -11.14 7.64
N LEU A 412 -10.25 -12.03 8.49
CA LEU A 412 -10.89 -12.49 9.73
C LEU A 412 -10.29 -11.71 10.90
N ALA A 413 -11.13 -11.46 11.90
CA ALA A 413 -10.74 -10.68 13.07
C ALA A 413 -11.49 -11.14 14.32
N ARG A 414 -10.94 -10.79 15.49
CA ARG A 414 -11.58 -10.92 16.80
C ARG A 414 -11.85 -9.55 17.38
N ALA A 415 -13.08 -9.33 17.84
CA ALA A 415 -13.41 -8.15 18.65
C ALA A 415 -12.94 -8.39 20.09
N GLU A 416 -12.00 -7.61 20.58
CA GLU A 416 -11.45 -7.81 21.93
C GLU A 416 -12.32 -7.18 23.01
N LEU A 417 -12.13 -7.61 24.27
CA LEU A 417 -12.92 -7.14 25.41
C LEU A 417 -12.69 -5.63 25.72
N ASP A 418 -11.56 -5.09 25.33
CA ASP A 418 -11.19 -3.68 25.54
C ASP A 418 -11.57 -2.77 24.35
N GLY A 419 -12.30 -3.28 23.37
CA GLY A 419 -12.76 -2.56 22.20
C GLY A 419 -11.74 -2.49 21.04
N THR A 420 -10.56 -3.08 21.19
CA THR A 420 -9.62 -3.25 20.08
C THR A 420 -10.04 -4.42 19.18
N ILE A 421 -9.44 -4.50 18.00
CA ILE A 421 -9.61 -5.62 17.06
C ILE A 421 -8.26 -6.28 16.83
N THR A 422 -8.23 -7.61 16.95
CA THR A 422 -7.07 -8.43 16.56
C THR A 422 -7.32 -9.03 15.18
N LEU A 423 -6.39 -8.80 14.24
CA LEU A 423 -6.44 -9.46 12.93
C LEU A 423 -5.96 -10.90 13.07
N LEU A 424 -6.76 -11.83 12.54
CA LEU A 424 -6.46 -13.26 12.53
C LEU A 424 -5.87 -13.73 11.19
N GLY A 425 -5.87 -12.86 10.16
CA GLY A 425 -5.38 -13.15 8.82
C GLY A 425 -6.48 -13.30 7.79
N ARG A 426 -6.11 -13.66 6.56
CA ARG A 426 -7.07 -13.79 5.46
C ARG A 426 -7.70 -15.18 5.46
N GLY A 427 -9.02 -15.22 5.40
CA GLY A 427 -9.76 -16.47 5.32
C GLY A 427 -9.36 -17.37 4.14
N SER A 428 -8.90 -16.78 3.03
CA SER A 428 -8.43 -17.51 1.83
C SER A 428 -7.05 -18.15 1.97
N THR A 429 -6.23 -17.72 2.93
CA THR A 429 -4.88 -18.27 3.21
C THR A 429 -4.84 -19.14 4.45
N CYS A 430 -5.95 -19.20 5.19
CA CYS A 430 -6.07 -20.02 6.39
C CYS A 430 -5.82 -21.50 6.08
N VAL A 431 -4.91 -22.12 6.84
CA VAL A 431 -4.60 -23.56 6.73
C VAL A 431 -5.56 -24.34 7.59
N ASN A 432 -6.33 -25.26 6.97
CA ASN A 432 -7.25 -26.12 7.69
C ASN A 432 -6.56 -27.46 7.99
N THR A 433 -6.05 -27.62 9.20
CA THR A 433 -5.27 -28.79 9.62
C THR A 433 -6.04 -29.60 10.67
N GLY A 434 -6.55 -30.78 10.29
CA GLY A 434 -7.26 -31.67 11.21
C GLY A 434 -8.52 -31.06 11.83
N GLY A 435 -9.18 -30.13 11.16
CA GLY A 435 -10.37 -29.43 11.65
C GLY A 435 -10.05 -28.11 12.38
N GLU A 436 -8.78 -27.83 12.66
CA GLU A 436 -8.32 -26.60 13.27
C GLU A 436 -7.90 -25.58 12.20
N LYS A 437 -8.09 -24.28 12.49
CA LYS A 437 -7.69 -23.19 11.63
C LYS A 437 -6.37 -22.61 12.09
N VAL A 438 -5.39 -22.52 11.17
CA VAL A 438 -4.10 -21.90 11.41
C VAL A 438 -3.92 -20.72 10.45
N PHE A 439 -3.67 -19.56 11.00
CA PHE A 439 -3.43 -18.36 10.20
C PHE A 439 -1.93 -18.24 9.93
N PRO A 440 -1.51 -18.18 8.65
CA PRO A 440 -0.11 -18.09 8.28
C PRO A 440 0.64 -16.96 9.00
N GLU A 441 0.03 -15.81 9.14
CA GLU A 441 0.61 -14.61 9.71
C GLU A 441 1.01 -14.78 11.19
N GLU A 442 0.24 -15.54 11.95
CA GLU A 442 0.55 -15.89 13.35
C GLU A 442 1.84 -16.73 13.44
N VAL A 443 1.94 -17.74 12.58
CA VAL A 443 3.10 -18.64 12.56
C VAL A 443 4.33 -17.92 12.00
N GLU A 444 4.16 -17.10 10.96
CA GLU A 444 5.22 -16.25 10.42
C GLU A 444 5.75 -15.26 11.47
N GLY A 445 4.84 -14.66 12.24
CA GLY A 445 5.19 -13.77 13.35
C GLY A 445 6.05 -14.49 14.39
N ALA A 446 5.65 -15.68 14.81
CA ALA A 446 6.40 -16.50 15.75
C ALA A 446 7.77 -16.93 15.20
N LEU A 447 7.85 -17.40 13.95
CA LEU A 447 9.11 -17.75 13.28
C LEU A 447 10.11 -16.59 13.27
N LYS A 448 9.64 -15.38 12.97
CA LYS A 448 10.48 -14.18 12.85
C LYS A 448 11.00 -13.64 14.19
N THR A 449 10.52 -14.15 15.32
CA THR A 449 11.10 -13.85 16.63
C THR A 449 12.35 -14.67 16.92
N HIS A 450 12.63 -15.74 16.14
CA HIS A 450 13.85 -16.52 16.29
C HIS A 450 15.08 -15.74 15.79
N PRO A 451 16.20 -15.68 16.56
CA PRO A 451 17.35 -14.84 16.24
C PRO A 451 18.01 -15.18 14.90
N ASP A 452 17.99 -16.44 14.49
CA ASP A 452 18.64 -16.92 13.25
C ASP A 452 17.74 -16.90 12.01
N ILE A 453 16.48 -16.45 12.15
CA ILE A 453 15.53 -16.34 11.03
C ILE A 453 15.47 -14.89 10.56
N PHE A 454 15.74 -14.67 9.28
CA PHE A 454 15.60 -13.37 8.65
C PHE A 454 14.16 -13.11 8.20
N ASP A 455 13.57 -14.07 7.46
CA ASP A 455 12.19 -13.98 6.99
C ASP A 455 11.55 -15.38 6.92
N ALA A 456 10.21 -15.42 6.94
CA ALA A 456 9.45 -16.66 6.84
C ALA A 456 8.13 -16.44 6.11
N LEU A 457 7.67 -17.49 5.41
CA LEU A 457 6.38 -17.53 4.74
C LEU A 457 5.72 -18.88 5.01
N VAL A 458 4.45 -18.86 5.44
CA VAL A 458 3.72 -20.06 5.86
C VAL A 458 2.56 -20.33 4.91
N ILE A 459 2.39 -21.61 4.53
CA ILE A 459 1.32 -22.07 3.65
C ILE A 459 0.74 -23.38 4.14
N GLY A 460 -0.46 -23.72 3.66
CA GLY A 460 -1.02 -25.07 3.74
C GLY A 460 -0.55 -25.91 2.58
N VAL A 461 -0.02 -27.11 2.87
CA VAL A 461 0.23 -28.12 1.84
C VAL A 461 -0.66 -29.33 2.05
N PRO A 462 -1.04 -30.06 0.98
CA PRO A 462 -1.90 -31.23 1.11
C PRO A 462 -1.35 -32.27 2.10
N ASP A 463 -2.25 -32.86 2.89
CA ASP A 463 -1.95 -33.92 3.84
C ASP A 463 -3.11 -34.94 3.87
N GLU A 464 -2.80 -36.23 3.70
CA GLU A 464 -3.82 -37.28 3.59
C GLU A 464 -4.66 -37.45 4.87
N ARG A 465 -4.06 -37.19 6.04
CA ARG A 465 -4.72 -37.36 7.34
C ARG A 465 -5.44 -36.10 7.81
N LEU A 466 -4.82 -34.94 7.57
CA LEU A 466 -5.27 -33.67 8.13
C LEU A 466 -5.99 -32.76 7.11
N GLY A 467 -6.07 -33.20 5.84
CA GLY A 467 -6.51 -32.37 4.72
C GLY A 467 -5.43 -31.40 4.28
N GLN A 468 -4.94 -30.58 5.19
CA GLN A 468 -3.74 -29.75 5.02
C GLN A 468 -2.84 -29.85 6.25
N ARG A 469 -1.53 -29.70 6.05
CA ARG A 469 -0.57 -29.46 7.12
C ARG A 469 0.09 -28.11 6.97
N VAL A 470 0.49 -27.54 8.10
CA VAL A 470 1.23 -26.27 8.12
C VAL A 470 2.65 -26.51 7.58
N ALA A 471 3.06 -25.69 6.63
CA ALA A 471 4.36 -25.72 5.99
C ALA A 471 5.01 -24.32 6.03
N ALA A 472 6.31 -24.25 6.29
CA ALA A 472 7.05 -23.01 6.35
C ALA A 472 8.22 -23.00 5.35
N LEU A 473 8.35 -21.89 4.62
CA LEU A 473 9.57 -21.55 3.89
C LEU A 473 10.31 -20.54 4.78
N ILE A 474 11.56 -20.82 5.09
CA ILE A 474 12.37 -20.02 6.02
C ILE A 474 13.62 -19.51 5.32
N GLN A 475 13.85 -18.22 5.42
CA GLN A 475 15.10 -17.57 5.02
C GLN A 475 15.95 -17.39 6.27
N PRO A 476 17.06 -18.14 6.42
CA PRO A 476 17.99 -17.94 7.52
C PRO A 476 18.73 -16.61 7.40
N ARG A 477 19.28 -16.11 8.52
CA ARG A 477 20.24 -15.00 8.48
C ARG A 477 21.54 -15.45 7.84
N ALA A 478 22.21 -14.53 7.15
CA ALA A 478 23.47 -14.80 6.46
C ALA A 478 24.55 -15.30 7.43
N GLY A 479 25.26 -16.38 7.05
CA GLY A 479 26.40 -16.93 7.78
C GLY A 479 26.07 -17.89 8.93
N GLY A 480 24.80 -18.18 9.21
CA GLY A 480 24.36 -19.14 10.23
C GLY A 480 23.88 -20.46 9.64
N THR A 481 24.06 -21.55 10.40
CA THR A 481 23.34 -22.82 10.21
C THR A 481 22.10 -22.79 11.09
N LEU A 482 20.92 -22.88 10.49
CA LEU A 482 19.66 -22.89 11.25
C LEU A 482 19.41 -24.29 11.83
N ASP A 483 19.32 -24.41 13.15
CA ASP A 483 18.89 -25.62 13.84
C ASP A 483 17.36 -25.71 13.84
N LEU A 484 16.79 -26.59 13.00
CA LEU A 484 15.35 -26.76 12.87
C LEU A 484 14.71 -27.32 14.15
N ALA A 485 15.45 -28.08 14.98
CA ALA A 485 14.95 -28.56 16.26
C ALA A 485 14.80 -27.40 17.26
N ALA A 486 15.78 -26.49 17.28
CA ALA A 486 15.71 -25.26 18.08
C ALA A 486 14.55 -24.37 17.63
N VAL A 487 14.35 -24.19 16.33
CA VAL A 487 13.20 -23.45 15.76
C VAL A 487 11.87 -24.03 16.22
N ARG A 488 11.70 -25.33 16.17
CA ARG A 488 10.45 -25.99 16.65
C ARG A 488 10.25 -25.82 18.15
N THR A 489 11.31 -25.90 18.94
CA THR A 489 11.25 -25.66 20.39
C THR A 489 10.79 -24.24 20.66
N HIS A 490 11.42 -23.26 20.01
CA HIS A 490 11.06 -21.85 20.08
C HIS A 490 9.59 -21.59 19.71
N LEU A 491 9.09 -22.21 18.65
CA LEU A 491 7.69 -22.06 18.24
C LEU A 491 6.72 -22.65 19.28
N ARG A 492 7.03 -23.83 19.87
CA ARG A 492 6.17 -24.46 20.89
C ARG A 492 6.04 -23.65 22.17
N GLU A 493 6.99 -22.75 22.44
CA GLU A 493 6.90 -21.82 23.56
C GLU A 493 5.97 -20.63 23.29
N GLN A 494 5.62 -20.38 22.01
CA GLN A 494 4.86 -19.19 21.60
C GLN A 494 3.48 -19.51 21.04
N ILE A 495 3.34 -20.64 20.33
CA ILE A 495 2.09 -21.03 19.65
C ILE A 495 1.73 -22.47 19.96
N ALA A 496 0.43 -22.77 19.82
CA ALA A 496 -0.08 -24.13 20.06
C ALA A 496 0.58 -25.16 19.12
N GLY A 497 0.83 -26.38 19.62
CA GLY A 497 1.59 -27.41 18.92
C GLY A 497 1.06 -27.76 17.53
N TYR A 498 -0.28 -27.72 17.32
CA TYR A 498 -0.88 -27.99 16.01
C TYR A 498 -0.59 -26.93 14.96
N LYS A 499 -0.19 -25.72 15.37
CA LYS A 499 0.20 -24.61 14.49
C LYS A 499 1.66 -24.67 14.05
N VAL A 500 2.50 -25.45 14.74
CA VAL A 500 3.92 -25.59 14.43
C VAL A 500 4.10 -26.25 13.05
N PRO A 501 4.88 -25.67 12.13
CA PRO A 501 5.09 -26.23 10.81
C PRO A 501 5.60 -27.67 10.84
N ARG A 502 4.91 -28.55 10.12
CA ARG A 502 5.31 -29.96 9.98
C ARG A 502 6.29 -30.17 8.85
N SER A 503 6.33 -29.26 7.87
CA SER A 503 7.30 -29.29 6.78
C SER A 503 7.99 -27.94 6.70
N ILE A 504 9.32 -27.97 6.54
CA ILE A 504 10.17 -26.78 6.47
C ILE A 504 11.04 -26.86 5.22
N TRP A 505 11.12 -25.75 4.49
CA TRP A 505 12.02 -25.50 3.38
C TRP A 505 12.93 -24.35 3.75
N LEU A 506 14.26 -24.53 3.56
CA LEU A 506 15.21 -23.43 3.66
C LEU A 506 15.39 -22.80 2.29
N VAL A 507 15.25 -21.48 2.23
CA VAL A 507 15.37 -20.72 0.99
C VAL A 507 16.40 -19.61 1.15
N ALA A 508 17.10 -19.29 0.07
CA ALA A 508 18.06 -18.18 0.08
C ALA A 508 17.36 -16.81 0.27
N GLU A 509 16.14 -16.68 -0.26
CA GLU A 509 15.34 -15.46 -0.18
C GLU A 509 13.85 -15.81 -0.27
N ILE A 510 13.03 -15.18 0.58
CA ILE A 510 11.57 -15.24 0.50
C ILE A 510 11.10 -14.28 -0.58
N SER A 511 10.40 -14.83 -1.60
CA SER A 511 9.80 -13.98 -2.63
C SER A 511 8.65 -13.17 -2.04
N ARG A 512 8.73 -11.87 -2.29
CA ARG A 512 7.67 -10.94 -1.93
C ARG A 512 7.19 -10.17 -3.15
N THR A 513 5.92 -9.81 -3.13
CA THR A 513 5.39 -8.90 -4.13
C THR A 513 6.06 -7.54 -3.99
N ILE A 514 5.88 -6.66 -4.98
CA ILE A 514 6.45 -5.30 -4.99
C ILE A 514 5.97 -4.48 -3.80
N SER A 515 4.76 -4.78 -3.30
CA SER A 515 4.21 -4.16 -2.09
C SER A 515 4.77 -4.77 -0.79
N GLY A 516 5.82 -5.59 -0.85
CA GLY A 516 6.36 -6.27 0.32
C GLY A 516 5.49 -7.40 0.88
N LYS A 517 4.33 -7.68 0.26
CA LYS A 517 3.42 -8.75 0.68
C LYS A 517 3.99 -10.12 0.31
N ALA A 518 3.64 -11.14 1.11
CA ALA A 518 3.96 -12.53 0.84
C ALA A 518 3.51 -12.97 -0.56
N ASP A 519 4.42 -13.60 -1.34
CA ASP A 519 4.08 -14.23 -2.62
C ASP A 519 3.71 -15.70 -2.39
N TYR A 520 2.48 -15.93 -1.97
CA TYR A 520 1.96 -17.29 -1.72
C TYR A 520 1.98 -18.18 -2.96
N ARG A 521 1.92 -17.61 -4.17
CA ARG A 521 2.02 -18.38 -5.42
C ARG A 521 3.43 -18.89 -5.66
N TRP A 522 4.42 -18.06 -5.38
CA TRP A 522 5.81 -18.50 -5.43
C TRP A 522 6.05 -19.60 -4.41
N ALA A 523 5.58 -19.43 -3.16
CA ALA A 523 5.72 -20.43 -2.11
C ALA A 523 5.10 -21.78 -2.51
N GLN A 524 3.87 -21.75 -3.05
CA GLN A 524 3.18 -22.95 -3.51
C GLN A 524 3.99 -23.67 -4.62
N ARG A 525 4.44 -22.94 -5.65
CA ARG A 525 5.29 -23.51 -6.71
C ARG A 525 6.61 -24.05 -6.17
N HIS A 526 7.20 -23.36 -5.18
CA HIS A 526 8.47 -23.78 -4.61
C HIS A 526 8.33 -25.15 -3.92
N VAL A 527 7.32 -25.33 -3.09
CA VAL A 527 7.10 -26.60 -2.35
C VAL A 527 6.68 -27.76 -3.26
N GLU A 528 6.04 -27.47 -4.40
CA GLU A 528 5.71 -28.47 -5.42
C GLU A 528 6.93 -29.04 -6.15
N HIS A 529 8.00 -28.24 -6.30
CA HIS A 529 9.17 -28.59 -7.11
C HIS A 529 10.43 -28.91 -6.29
N HIS A 530 10.41 -28.69 -4.98
CA HIS A 530 11.58 -28.92 -4.11
C HIS A 530 11.18 -29.80 -2.92
N PRO A 531 12.00 -30.78 -2.52
CA PRO A 531 11.76 -31.52 -1.29
C PRO A 531 11.93 -30.62 -0.07
N ALA A 532 11.18 -30.89 0.98
CA ALA A 532 11.38 -30.23 2.26
C ALA A 532 12.68 -30.68 2.92
N GLU A 533 13.36 -29.76 3.60
CA GLU A 533 14.53 -30.06 4.44
C GLU A 533 14.13 -30.98 5.61
N GLU A 534 12.93 -30.78 6.14
CA GLU A 534 12.39 -31.57 7.22
C GLU A 534 10.89 -31.81 7.07
N VAL A 535 10.45 -33.06 7.27
CA VAL A 535 9.05 -33.44 7.39
C VAL A 535 8.86 -34.15 8.74
N SER A 536 8.12 -33.53 9.65
CA SER A 536 7.80 -34.15 10.94
C SER A 536 6.49 -34.94 10.81
N HIS A 537 6.54 -36.21 11.17
CA HIS A 537 5.38 -37.08 11.31
C HIS A 537 4.91 -37.20 12.76
N ALA A 538 5.35 -36.28 13.65
CA ALA A 538 5.00 -36.34 15.06
C ALA A 538 3.47 -36.28 15.27
N ASP A 539 2.96 -37.07 16.18
CA ASP A 539 1.57 -37.38 16.56
C ASP A 539 0.71 -36.18 16.95
#